data_ca6ee496ab306f8b73f26816b507b5ac
#
_entry.id   ca6ee496ab306f8b73f26816b507b5ac
#
_cell.length_a   1.000
_cell.length_b   1.000
_cell.length_c   1.000
_cell.angle_alpha   90.00
_cell.angle_beta   90.00
_cell.angle_gamma   90.00
#
_symmetry.space_group_name_H-M   'P 1'
#
loop_
_entity.id
_entity.type
_entity.pdbx_description
1 polymer ?
#
loop_
_entity_poly.entity_id
_entity_poly.type
_entity_poly.pdbx_seq_one_letter_code
_entity_poly.pdbx_strand_id
1 'polypeptide(L)'
;MSWRNHRAPAHPGRRRGAGPSARRRMVVVVGLLSLVSVGLVARAFDLQVVRKQFYQRQGDARFLREMPIPVSRGTIFDRNGEPLAVSTPMMSIWANPAEVLDSDERIPALAQALGVDADSLKAQLAQRSDREFVYLRRQMAPAAAQAVLDLGIPGINGQREFKRYYPSGEVTAHVLGFTNIDDRGQEGLELAYDDWLAGKPGAKRVIRDRMGHVVEDLEQVRAPKPGQNLTLSIDRRIQFLAYSELKNALEKSQADSGSIAVLDVKTGEVLAMANLPTYNPNALGGSRPGQRRNRAMTDVLEPGSTIKPVLMAAALSSGKYTPTSPIIDTTGGHWYFQGHDIHDTHNYGLLTPTGVITKSSNVGAAHIAMTLDTALMYDTYRAFGFGNSTESGFPGEAAGSLRIGRSWRPLEKAILGYGYGLNVTVLQLVNAYATIADGGVMHSPSFIKGGDATSKQIISPEVAGQLLRMMETVTGPGSTGTLARIANYSVAGKTGTAHKASIGGYAKSNYTSAFAGIVPASNPRLAAVVVIDNPQKGSYYGGTVSGPVFSRVMEGALRLLDVPPDNIGRWYVGGPLQGTGLVGAQPPVDAPIDDAPVDEDTP
;
A
#
# COMPACT_ATOMS: atom_id res chain seq x y z
N MET A 1 -20.43 23.95 -138.65
CA MET A 1 -20.14 25.40 -138.63
C MET A 1 -19.46 25.73 -137.37
N SER A 2 -18.22 25.85 -137.38
CA SER A 2 -17.36 27.01 -137.67
C SER A 2 -17.05 27.78 -136.31
N TRP A 3 -15.79 27.72 -135.96
CA TRP A 3 -14.84 28.77 -135.53
C TRP A 3 -14.90 29.15 -134.05
N ARG A 4 -13.84 29.51 -133.34
CA ARG A 4 -12.40 29.71 -133.52
C ARG A 4 -11.70 29.86 -132.17
N ASN A 5 -10.48 29.43 -132.19
CA ASN A 5 -9.38 29.73 -131.26
C ASN A 5 -9.37 31.14 -130.66
N HIS A 6 -8.98 31.25 -129.38
CA HIS A 6 -7.97 32.23 -128.96
C HIS A 6 -7.09 31.74 -127.84
N ARG A 7 -5.81 31.79 -128.08
CA ARG A 7 -4.72 31.65 -127.11
C ARG A 7 -4.51 32.97 -126.38
N ALA A 8 -4.22 32.92 -125.06
CA ALA A 8 -3.38 33.87 -124.36
C ALA A 8 -3.18 33.43 -122.87
N PRO A 9 -2.24 34.02 -122.18
CA PRO A 9 -0.86 33.57 -122.08
C PRO A 9 -0.51 33.03 -120.69
N ALA A 10 0.66 32.42 -120.59
CA ALA A 10 1.16 31.79 -119.32
C ALA A 10 1.55 32.84 -118.27
N HIS A 11 1.09 32.56 -116.99
CA HIS A 11 1.65 33.22 -115.79
C HIS A 11 2.65 32.31 -115.08
N PRO A 12 3.74 32.86 -114.50
CA PRO A 12 4.82 32.07 -113.91
C PRO A 12 4.45 31.41 -112.60
N GLY A 13 4.82 30.15 -112.50
CA GLY A 13 4.55 29.33 -111.34
C GLY A 13 5.27 29.84 -110.07
N ARG A 14 4.46 30.08 -109.02
CA ARG A 14 4.96 30.19 -107.62
C ARG A 14 5.43 28.81 -107.16
N ARG A 15 6.77 28.65 -106.95
CA ARG A 15 7.35 27.50 -106.22
C ARG A 15 6.76 27.47 -104.82
N ARG A 16 5.86 26.56 -104.54
CA ARG A 16 5.47 26.19 -103.19
C ARG A 16 6.68 25.50 -102.53
N GLY A 17 7.24 26.14 -101.48
CA GLY A 17 8.28 25.53 -100.63
C GLY A 17 7.78 24.18 -100.13
N ALA A 18 8.57 23.14 -100.34
CA ALA A 18 8.27 21.79 -99.83
C ALA A 18 8.23 21.83 -98.32
N GLY A 19 7.01 21.85 -97.74
CA GLY A 19 6.83 21.66 -96.32
C GLY A 19 7.41 20.30 -95.87
N PRO A 20 7.85 20.19 -94.66
CA PRO A 20 8.47 18.95 -94.15
C PRO A 20 7.63 17.74 -94.53
N SER A 21 8.24 16.75 -95.22
CA SER A 21 7.56 15.57 -95.73
C SER A 21 6.78 14.88 -94.60
N ALA A 22 5.57 14.36 -94.85
CA ALA A 22 4.74 13.65 -93.89
C ALA A 22 5.53 12.58 -93.11
N ARG A 23 6.52 11.99 -93.78
CA ARG A 23 7.45 11.01 -93.20
C ARG A 23 8.33 11.59 -92.11
N ARG A 24 8.82 12.84 -92.23
CA ARG A 24 9.61 13.53 -91.21
C ARG A 24 8.71 13.89 -90.02
N ARG A 25 7.47 14.33 -90.22
CA ARG A 25 6.50 14.59 -89.16
C ARG A 25 6.14 13.31 -88.36
N MET A 26 5.94 12.21 -89.07
CA MET A 26 5.67 10.89 -88.47
C MET A 26 6.87 10.42 -87.64
N VAL A 27 8.11 10.55 -88.16
CA VAL A 27 9.32 10.17 -87.37
C VAL A 27 9.47 11.04 -86.12
N VAL A 28 9.19 12.34 -86.18
CA VAL A 28 9.24 13.24 -85.03
C VAL A 28 8.15 12.84 -83.98
N VAL A 29 6.93 12.56 -84.45
CA VAL A 29 5.85 12.13 -83.55
C VAL A 29 6.18 10.79 -82.92
N VAL A 30 6.64 9.80 -83.68
CA VAL A 30 7.04 8.49 -83.14
C VAL A 30 8.25 8.64 -82.23
N GLY A 31 9.22 9.46 -82.52
CA GLY A 31 10.37 9.75 -81.65
C GLY A 31 9.93 10.38 -80.31
N LEU A 32 8.99 11.33 -80.41
CA LEU A 32 8.46 11.98 -79.17
C LEU A 32 7.63 11.02 -78.29
N LEU A 33 6.81 10.19 -78.95
CA LEU A 33 6.05 9.13 -78.22
C LEU A 33 7.01 8.10 -77.65
N SER A 34 8.04 7.67 -78.32
CA SER A 34 9.06 6.76 -77.81
C SER A 34 9.80 7.37 -76.63
N LEU A 35 10.16 8.65 -76.71
CA LEU A 35 10.84 9.35 -75.59
C LEU A 35 9.93 9.47 -74.35
N VAL A 36 8.65 9.78 -74.55
CA VAL A 36 7.64 9.76 -73.47
C VAL A 36 7.49 8.37 -72.91
N SER A 37 7.41 7.33 -73.76
CA SER A 37 7.28 5.92 -73.27
C SER A 37 8.51 5.49 -72.50
N VAL A 38 9.74 5.83 -72.94
CA VAL A 38 10.97 5.57 -72.17
C VAL A 38 10.94 6.30 -70.83
N GLY A 39 10.50 7.57 -70.82
CA GLY A 39 10.34 8.35 -69.59
C GLY A 39 9.34 7.72 -68.60
N LEU A 40 8.22 7.21 -69.11
CA LEU A 40 7.22 6.52 -68.31
C LEU A 40 7.76 5.19 -67.76
N VAL A 41 8.46 4.40 -68.60
CA VAL A 41 9.10 3.15 -68.13
C VAL A 41 10.19 3.43 -67.10
N ALA A 42 11.04 4.43 -67.34
CA ALA A 42 12.06 4.84 -66.37
C ALA A 42 11.40 5.30 -65.04
N ARG A 43 10.30 6.05 -65.14
CA ARG A 43 9.55 6.49 -63.96
C ARG A 43 8.89 5.32 -63.24
N ALA A 44 8.31 4.38 -63.98
CA ALA A 44 7.75 3.18 -63.41
C ALA A 44 8.82 2.33 -62.71
N PHE A 45 10.01 2.21 -63.31
CA PHE A 45 11.14 1.51 -62.70
C PHE A 45 11.62 2.23 -61.41
N ASP A 46 11.74 3.55 -61.43
CA ASP A 46 12.09 4.34 -60.25
C ASP A 46 11.08 4.12 -59.13
N LEU A 47 9.80 4.17 -59.44
CA LEU A 47 8.73 3.99 -58.43
C LEU A 47 8.62 2.55 -57.91
N GLN A 48 8.75 1.54 -58.81
CA GLN A 48 8.49 0.14 -58.48
C GLN A 48 9.71 -0.62 -57.98
N VAL A 49 10.92 -0.17 -58.35
CA VAL A 49 12.17 -0.86 -57.98
C VAL A 49 13.02 0.00 -57.05
N VAL A 50 13.41 1.23 -57.47
CA VAL A 50 14.35 2.05 -56.70
C VAL A 50 13.72 2.61 -55.42
N ARG A 51 12.52 3.18 -55.57
CA ARG A 51 11.81 3.81 -54.43
C ARG A 51 10.68 2.97 -53.86
N LYS A 52 10.58 1.69 -54.24
CA LYS A 52 9.54 0.78 -53.76
C LYS A 52 9.40 0.77 -52.24
N GLN A 53 10.50 0.59 -51.53
CA GLN A 53 10.51 0.56 -50.07
C GLN A 53 10.10 1.89 -49.42
N PHE A 54 10.45 3.02 -50.07
CA PHE A 54 10.06 4.33 -49.56
C PHE A 54 8.55 4.54 -49.67
N TYR A 55 7.96 4.24 -50.82
CA TYR A 55 6.52 4.42 -51.03
C TYR A 55 5.69 3.38 -50.29
N GLN A 56 6.18 2.16 -50.15
CA GLN A 56 5.55 1.15 -49.29
C GLN A 56 5.55 1.61 -47.84
N ARG A 57 6.69 2.06 -47.30
CA ARG A 57 6.75 2.61 -45.92
C ARG A 57 5.82 3.80 -45.70
N GLN A 58 5.70 4.69 -46.68
CA GLN A 58 4.76 5.81 -46.61
C GLN A 58 3.28 5.35 -46.67
N GLY A 59 2.99 4.35 -47.49
CA GLY A 59 1.68 3.70 -47.53
C GLY A 59 1.38 3.01 -46.20
N ASP A 60 2.30 2.16 -45.74
CA ASP A 60 2.21 1.42 -44.48
C ASP A 60 2.02 2.38 -43.31
N ALA A 61 2.75 3.49 -43.26
CA ALA A 61 2.63 4.50 -42.22
C ALA A 61 1.26 5.18 -42.17
N ARG A 62 0.50 5.15 -43.25
CA ARG A 62 -0.87 5.73 -43.31
C ARG A 62 -1.95 4.76 -42.83
N PHE A 63 -1.80 3.46 -43.08
CA PHE A 63 -2.83 2.44 -42.85
C PHE A 63 -2.49 1.43 -41.76
N LEU A 64 -1.19 1.17 -41.54
CA LEU A 64 -0.74 0.25 -40.48
C LEU A 64 -0.71 0.96 -39.13
N ARG A 65 -1.35 0.35 -38.15
CA ARG A 65 -1.28 0.79 -36.76
C ARG A 65 -0.95 -0.39 -35.87
N GLU A 66 -0.12 -0.15 -34.87
CA GLU A 66 0.05 -1.11 -33.77
C GLU A 66 -1.01 -0.85 -32.73
N MET A 67 -1.84 -1.86 -32.48
CA MET A 67 -2.82 -1.84 -31.41
C MET A 67 -2.32 -2.66 -30.22
N PRO A 68 -2.38 -2.11 -29.00
CA PRO A 68 -2.03 -2.86 -27.81
C PRO A 68 -3.06 -3.99 -27.59
N ILE A 69 -2.55 -5.17 -27.21
CA ILE A 69 -3.36 -6.26 -26.68
C ILE A 69 -3.28 -6.15 -25.17
N PRO A 70 -4.34 -5.72 -24.49
CA PRO A 70 -4.32 -5.56 -23.05
C PRO A 70 -4.12 -6.90 -22.35
N VAL A 71 -3.48 -6.89 -21.21
CA VAL A 71 -3.24 -8.06 -20.36
C VAL A 71 -3.81 -7.81 -18.97
N SER A 72 -4.22 -8.87 -18.30
CA SER A 72 -4.64 -8.81 -16.92
C SER A 72 -3.45 -8.58 -15.99
N ARG A 73 -3.62 -7.74 -15.00
CA ARG A 73 -2.71 -7.61 -13.87
C ARG A 73 -2.75 -8.89 -13.02
N GLY A 74 -1.60 -9.30 -12.46
CA GLY A 74 -1.50 -10.48 -11.62
C GLY A 74 -2.43 -10.42 -10.41
N THR A 75 -2.98 -11.55 -9.99
CA THR A 75 -3.81 -11.65 -8.79
C THR A 75 -2.94 -11.58 -7.55
N ILE A 76 -3.38 -10.82 -6.54
CA ILE A 76 -2.77 -10.83 -5.21
C ILE A 76 -3.59 -11.76 -4.32
N PHE A 77 -2.92 -12.73 -3.72
CA PHE A 77 -3.51 -13.72 -2.80
C PHE A 77 -3.06 -13.46 -1.38
N ASP A 78 -3.90 -13.87 -0.42
CA ASP A 78 -3.47 -14.03 0.97
C ASP A 78 -2.58 -15.29 1.10
N ARG A 79 -2.05 -15.53 2.32
CA ARG A 79 -1.18 -16.68 2.58
C ARG A 79 -1.84 -18.05 2.36
N ASN A 80 -3.17 -18.12 2.35
CA ASN A 80 -3.96 -19.33 2.19
C ASN A 80 -4.48 -19.52 0.76
N GLY A 81 -4.15 -18.61 -0.17
CA GLY A 81 -4.58 -18.65 -1.56
C GLY A 81 -5.92 -17.94 -1.83
N GLU A 82 -6.46 -17.19 -0.86
CA GLU A 82 -7.68 -16.41 -1.04
C GLU A 82 -7.37 -15.09 -1.79
N PRO A 83 -8.14 -14.72 -2.80
CA PRO A 83 -7.88 -13.53 -3.60
C PRO A 83 -8.15 -12.25 -2.81
N LEU A 84 -7.16 -11.36 -2.76
CA LEU A 84 -7.23 -10.03 -2.15
C LEU A 84 -7.36 -8.92 -3.19
N ALA A 85 -6.82 -9.11 -4.39
CA ALA A 85 -6.98 -8.20 -5.53
C ALA A 85 -7.02 -8.99 -6.84
N VAL A 86 -8.02 -8.73 -7.67
CA VAL A 86 -8.22 -9.42 -8.95
C VAL A 86 -8.44 -8.42 -10.09
N SER A 87 -8.06 -8.77 -11.32
CA SER A 87 -8.35 -7.98 -12.51
C SER A 87 -9.60 -8.51 -13.19
N THR A 88 -10.63 -7.68 -13.26
CA THR A 88 -11.93 -8.00 -13.89
C THR A 88 -11.94 -7.47 -15.31
N PRO A 89 -12.30 -8.28 -16.32
CA PRO A 89 -12.47 -7.80 -17.69
C PRO A 89 -13.57 -6.74 -17.78
N MET A 90 -13.26 -5.64 -18.44
CA MET A 90 -14.16 -4.51 -18.67
C MET A 90 -14.06 -4.07 -20.13
N MET A 91 -14.95 -3.20 -20.55
CA MET A 91 -14.93 -2.59 -21.88
C MET A 91 -15.07 -1.08 -21.77
N SER A 92 -14.21 -0.35 -22.48
CA SER A 92 -14.30 1.10 -22.61
C SER A 92 -14.90 1.46 -23.95
N ILE A 93 -15.89 2.34 -23.94
CA ILE A 93 -16.52 2.88 -25.15
C ILE A 93 -15.81 4.17 -25.53
N TRP A 94 -15.37 4.24 -26.76
CA TRP A 94 -14.78 5.42 -27.37
C TRP A 94 -15.47 5.79 -28.67
N ALA A 95 -15.36 7.02 -29.08
CA ALA A 95 -15.96 7.57 -30.29
C ALA A 95 -14.92 8.21 -31.21
N ASN A 96 -15.18 8.15 -32.52
CA ASN A 96 -14.72 9.15 -33.48
C ASN A 96 -15.78 10.27 -33.49
N PRO A 97 -15.50 11.44 -32.89
CA PRO A 97 -16.52 12.48 -32.76
C PRO A 97 -17.14 12.94 -34.08
N ALA A 98 -16.32 13.04 -35.14
CA ALA A 98 -16.82 13.48 -36.45
C ALA A 98 -17.92 12.55 -37.00
N GLU A 99 -17.69 11.23 -36.96
CA GLU A 99 -18.64 10.24 -37.46
C GLU A 99 -19.92 10.17 -36.62
N VAL A 100 -19.80 10.33 -35.29
CA VAL A 100 -20.97 10.33 -34.39
C VAL A 100 -21.82 11.58 -34.61
N LEU A 101 -21.19 12.74 -34.84
CA LEU A 101 -21.89 14.00 -35.13
C LEU A 101 -22.60 13.99 -36.48
N ASP A 102 -22.11 13.21 -37.47
CA ASP A 102 -22.82 12.99 -38.76
C ASP A 102 -24.13 12.20 -38.58
N SER A 103 -24.29 11.53 -37.43
CA SER A 103 -25.50 10.77 -37.03
C SER A 103 -26.18 11.40 -35.81
N ASP A 104 -26.33 12.73 -35.79
CA ASP A 104 -26.77 13.53 -34.65
C ASP A 104 -28.09 13.08 -34.02
N GLU A 105 -29.05 12.58 -34.86
CA GLU A 105 -30.33 12.04 -34.41
C GLU A 105 -30.20 10.82 -33.49
N ARG A 106 -29.03 10.15 -33.48
CA ARG A 106 -28.78 8.94 -32.66
C ARG A 106 -28.10 9.25 -31.31
N ILE A 107 -27.66 10.50 -31.11
CA ILE A 107 -26.97 10.94 -29.86
C ILE A 107 -27.88 10.73 -28.62
N PRO A 108 -29.20 11.00 -28.64
CA PRO A 108 -30.05 10.75 -27.47
C PRO A 108 -30.05 9.28 -27.04
N ALA A 109 -30.13 8.35 -27.99
CA ALA A 109 -30.09 6.90 -27.71
C ALA A 109 -28.72 6.47 -27.13
N LEU A 110 -27.64 7.01 -27.68
CA LEU A 110 -26.27 6.81 -27.17
C LEU A 110 -26.14 7.34 -25.73
N ALA A 111 -26.59 8.55 -25.49
CA ALA A 111 -26.53 9.18 -24.18
C ALA A 111 -27.31 8.39 -23.13
N GLN A 112 -28.51 7.90 -23.48
CA GLN A 112 -29.30 7.02 -22.62
C GLN A 112 -28.56 5.72 -22.29
N ALA A 113 -27.97 5.06 -23.27
CA ALA A 113 -27.24 3.81 -23.10
C ALA A 113 -25.93 4.02 -22.27
N LEU A 114 -25.29 5.18 -22.40
CA LEU A 114 -24.13 5.58 -21.62
C LEU A 114 -24.50 6.10 -20.21
N GLY A 115 -25.78 6.43 -19.96
CA GLY A 115 -26.22 7.03 -18.69
C GLY A 115 -25.70 8.44 -18.48
N VAL A 116 -25.63 9.25 -19.54
CA VAL A 116 -25.19 10.64 -19.54
C VAL A 116 -26.24 11.56 -20.17
N ASP A 117 -26.13 12.86 -19.93
CA ASP A 117 -27.00 13.86 -20.57
C ASP A 117 -26.67 14.02 -22.05
N ALA A 118 -27.70 14.06 -22.91
CA ALA A 118 -27.54 14.09 -24.38
C ALA A 118 -26.89 15.40 -24.86
N ASP A 119 -27.28 16.54 -24.31
CA ASP A 119 -26.73 17.83 -24.71
C ASP A 119 -25.26 17.98 -24.27
N SER A 120 -24.94 17.50 -23.09
CA SER A 120 -23.56 17.43 -22.58
C SER A 120 -22.68 16.51 -23.44
N LEU A 121 -23.20 15.35 -23.84
CA LEU A 121 -22.49 14.44 -24.74
C LEU A 121 -22.22 15.07 -26.11
N LYS A 122 -23.25 15.70 -26.71
CA LYS A 122 -23.13 16.42 -27.96
C LYS A 122 -22.11 17.55 -27.90
N ALA A 123 -22.15 18.35 -26.85
CA ALA A 123 -21.19 19.43 -26.63
C ALA A 123 -19.74 18.88 -26.48
N GLN A 124 -19.56 17.78 -25.74
CA GLN A 124 -18.26 17.11 -25.58
C GLN A 124 -17.71 16.60 -26.92
N LEU A 125 -18.54 16.00 -27.78
CA LEU A 125 -18.16 15.54 -29.10
C LEU A 125 -17.81 16.72 -30.02
N ALA A 126 -18.62 17.77 -30.04
CA ALA A 126 -18.39 18.96 -30.86
C ALA A 126 -17.08 19.67 -30.52
N GLN A 127 -16.73 19.79 -29.22
CA GLN A 127 -15.47 20.38 -28.77
C GLN A 127 -14.23 19.57 -29.19
N ARG A 128 -14.38 18.33 -29.59
CA ARG A 128 -13.31 17.39 -29.93
C ARG A 128 -13.48 16.79 -31.30
N SER A 129 -14.19 17.48 -32.19
CA SER A 129 -14.50 17.02 -33.57
C SER A 129 -13.26 16.82 -34.44
N ASP A 130 -12.15 17.42 -34.07
CA ASP A 130 -10.84 17.27 -34.71
C ASP A 130 -10.07 16.00 -34.30
N ARG A 131 -10.61 15.23 -33.35
CA ARG A 131 -9.98 14.01 -32.84
C ARG A 131 -10.62 12.76 -33.45
N GLU A 132 -9.80 11.77 -33.73
CA GLU A 132 -10.27 10.45 -34.21
C GLU A 132 -10.65 9.50 -33.05
N PHE A 133 -10.25 9.84 -31.82
CA PHE A 133 -10.43 8.97 -30.64
C PHE A 133 -10.73 9.79 -29.40
N VAL A 134 -11.91 9.56 -28.80
CA VAL A 134 -12.34 10.17 -27.54
C VAL A 134 -13.05 9.12 -26.70
N TYR A 135 -12.56 8.85 -25.48
CA TYR A 135 -13.31 8.01 -24.54
C TYR A 135 -14.62 8.70 -24.15
N LEU A 136 -15.73 7.96 -24.31
CA LEU A 136 -17.05 8.37 -23.80
C LEU A 136 -17.27 7.84 -22.40
N ARG A 137 -17.02 6.56 -22.19
CA ARG A 137 -17.09 5.94 -20.87
C ARG A 137 -16.09 4.79 -20.77
N ARG A 138 -15.26 4.84 -19.73
CA ARG A 138 -14.26 3.80 -19.48
C ARG A 138 -14.78 2.76 -18.48
N GLN A 139 -14.23 1.56 -18.58
CA GLN A 139 -14.42 0.46 -17.63
C GLN A 139 -15.89 0.14 -17.35
N MET A 140 -16.70 0.04 -18.41
CA MET A 140 -18.09 -0.45 -18.33
C MET A 140 -18.13 -1.97 -18.18
N ALA A 141 -19.15 -2.47 -17.50
CA ALA A 141 -19.44 -3.90 -17.49
C ALA A 141 -19.65 -4.42 -18.93
N PRO A 142 -19.11 -5.58 -19.31
CA PRO A 142 -19.15 -6.08 -20.69
C PRO A 142 -20.57 -6.09 -21.30
N ALA A 143 -21.58 -6.52 -20.55
CA ALA A 143 -22.96 -6.53 -21.02
C ALA A 143 -23.51 -5.12 -21.30
N ALA A 144 -23.22 -4.15 -20.44
CA ALA A 144 -23.65 -2.75 -20.64
C ALA A 144 -22.92 -2.10 -21.82
N ALA A 145 -21.64 -2.39 -21.99
CA ALA A 145 -20.87 -1.90 -23.13
C ALA A 145 -21.36 -2.52 -24.45
N GLN A 146 -21.69 -3.81 -24.45
CA GLN A 146 -22.27 -4.49 -25.62
C GLN A 146 -23.60 -3.87 -26.05
N ALA A 147 -24.47 -3.52 -25.10
CA ALA A 147 -25.73 -2.83 -25.39
C ALA A 147 -25.51 -1.47 -26.08
N VAL A 148 -24.41 -0.76 -25.75
CA VAL A 148 -24.05 0.46 -26.48
C VAL A 148 -23.57 0.15 -27.89
N LEU A 149 -22.76 -0.88 -28.08
CA LEU A 149 -22.25 -1.29 -29.40
C LEU A 149 -23.35 -1.83 -30.31
N ASP A 150 -24.33 -2.53 -29.75
CA ASP A 150 -25.49 -3.08 -30.49
C ASP A 150 -26.39 -1.98 -31.07
N LEU A 151 -26.28 -0.73 -30.60
CA LEU A 151 -26.93 0.40 -31.27
C LEU A 151 -26.41 0.61 -32.69
N GLY A 152 -25.23 0.10 -33.05
CA GLY A 152 -24.65 0.19 -34.38
C GLY A 152 -24.47 1.62 -34.85
N ILE A 153 -24.09 2.55 -33.96
CA ILE A 153 -23.86 3.96 -34.29
C ILE A 153 -22.47 4.09 -34.93
N PRO A 154 -22.35 4.68 -36.14
CA PRO A 154 -21.08 4.93 -36.78
C PRO A 154 -20.15 5.72 -35.84
N GLY A 155 -18.86 5.38 -35.85
CA GLY A 155 -17.87 6.04 -35.01
C GLY A 155 -17.83 5.57 -33.55
N ILE A 156 -18.75 4.71 -33.09
CA ILE A 156 -18.72 4.13 -31.74
C ILE A 156 -18.01 2.78 -31.75
N ASN A 157 -17.03 2.64 -30.87
CA ASN A 157 -16.21 1.44 -30.78
C ASN A 157 -15.96 1.02 -29.33
N GLY A 158 -15.65 -0.27 -29.14
CA GLY A 158 -15.30 -0.85 -27.85
C GLY A 158 -13.82 -1.21 -27.76
N GLN A 159 -13.20 -0.96 -26.63
CA GLN A 159 -11.85 -1.41 -26.31
C GLN A 159 -11.88 -2.23 -25.04
N ARG A 160 -11.30 -3.45 -25.08
CA ARG A 160 -11.12 -4.26 -23.88
C ARG A 160 -10.13 -3.58 -22.94
N GLU A 161 -10.49 -3.51 -21.66
CA GLU A 161 -9.67 -3.05 -20.55
C GLU A 161 -9.84 -4.00 -19.37
N PHE A 162 -9.09 -3.76 -18.30
CA PHE A 162 -9.27 -4.43 -17.03
C PHE A 162 -9.51 -3.39 -15.95
N LYS A 163 -10.28 -3.80 -14.94
CA LYS A 163 -10.48 -3.01 -13.72
C LYS A 163 -10.02 -3.82 -12.52
N ARG A 164 -9.20 -3.22 -11.69
CA ARG A 164 -8.79 -3.82 -10.43
C ARG A 164 -9.94 -3.84 -9.45
N TYR A 165 -10.15 -4.97 -8.81
CA TYR A 165 -11.18 -5.18 -7.81
C TYR A 165 -10.59 -5.80 -6.55
N TYR A 166 -10.99 -5.29 -5.38
CA TYR A 166 -10.50 -5.67 -4.05
C TYR A 166 -11.64 -6.28 -3.25
N PRO A 167 -11.77 -7.62 -3.20
CA PRO A 167 -12.88 -8.31 -2.54
C PRO A 167 -13.06 -7.97 -1.07
N SER A 168 -11.96 -7.75 -0.35
CA SER A 168 -11.96 -7.40 1.08
C SER A 168 -12.21 -5.90 1.35
N GLY A 169 -12.36 -5.08 0.31
CA GLY A 169 -12.66 -3.65 0.44
C GLY A 169 -11.70 -2.93 1.39
N GLU A 170 -12.28 -2.23 2.37
CA GLU A 170 -11.54 -1.40 3.34
C GLU A 170 -10.65 -2.18 4.31
N VAL A 171 -10.88 -3.48 4.49
CA VAL A 171 -10.15 -4.32 5.44
C VAL A 171 -8.68 -4.45 5.09
N THR A 172 -8.36 -4.53 3.80
CA THR A 172 -6.99 -4.72 3.29
C THR A 172 -6.44 -3.49 2.58
N ALA A 173 -7.20 -2.40 2.54
CA ALA A 173 -6.91 -1.23 1.71
C ALA A 173 -5.51 -0.64 1.94
N HIS A 174 -5.09 -0.47 3.19
CA HIS A 174 -3.78 0.13 3.49
C HIS A 174 -2.59 -0.78 3.18
N VAL A 175 -2.79 -2.09 3.16
CA VAL A 175 -1.73 -3.04 2.79
C VAL A 175 -1.63 -3.14 1.27
N LEU A 176 -2.75 -3.34 0.60
CA LEU A 176 -2.78 -3.51 -0.84
C LEU A 176 -2.53 -2.20 -1.58
N GLY A 177 -3.11 -1.11 -1.10
CA GLY A 177 -3.20 0.13 -1.86
C GLY A 177 -4.29 0.05 -2.94
N PHE A 178 -4.08 0.73 -4.04
CA PHE A 178 -5.01 0.76 -5.17
C PHE A 178 -4.29 1.09 -6.48
N THR A 179 -4.96 0.85 -7.61
CA THR A 179 -4.51 1.24 -8.95
C THR A 179 -5.30 2.46 -9.44
N ASN A 180 -4.71 3.22 -10.38
CA ASN A 180 -5.44 4.23 -11.11
C ASN A 180 -6.29 3.62 -12.24
N ILE A 181 -6.97 4.46 -13.03
CA ILE A 181 -7.82 4.01 -14.15
C ILE A 181 -7.03 3.29 -15.25
N ASP A 182 -5.72 3.49 -15.35
CA ASP A 182 -4.84 2.86 -16.32
C ASP A 182 -4.17 1.59 -15.76
N ASP A 183 -4.71 1.06 -14.67
CA ASP A 183 -4.26 -0.15 -13.95
C ASP A 183 -2.82 -0.09 -13.45
N ARG A 184 -2.34 1.14 -13.10
CA ARG A 184 -1.03 1.38 -12.49
C ARG A 184 -1.15 1.52 -10.98
N GLY A 185 -0.29 0.82 -10.25
CA GLY A 185 -0.22 0.91 -8.79
C GLY A 185 0.07 2.33 -8.30
N GLN A 186 -0.67 2.81 -7.31
CA GLN A 186 -0.55 4.16 -6.77
C GLN A 186 -0.06 4.18 -5.32
N GLU A 187 -0.43 3.20 -4.54
CA GLU A 187 -0.07 3.06 -3.13
C GLU A 187 0.09 1.59 -2.73
N GLY A 188 0.66 1.34 -1.57
CA GLY A 188 0.77 0.02 -0.97
C GLY A 188 1.54 -0.99 -1.81
N LEU A 189 1.18 -2.27 -1.68
CA LEU A 189 1.84 -3.36 -2.42
C LEU A 189 1.52 -3.33 -3.92
N GLU A 190 0.40 -2.73 -4.34
CA GLU A 190 0.13 -2.48 -5.75
C GLU A 190 1.19 -1.56 -6.39
N LEU A 191 1.68 -0.57 -5.64
CA LEU A 191 2.77 0.30 -6.08
C LEU A 191 4.14 -0.40 -5.97
N ALA A 192 4.41 -1.05 -4.83
CA ALA A 192 5.69 -1.70 -4.58
C ALA A 192 6.03 -2.77 -5.62
N TYR A 193 5.00 -3.50 -6.08
CA TYR A 193 5.12 -4.61 -7.03
C TYR A 193 4.47 -4.30 -8.39
N ASP A 194 4.39 -3.00 -8.79
CA ASP A 194 3.70 -2.62 -10.03
C ASP A 194 4.28 -3.32 -11.26
N ASP A 195 5.60 -3.35 -11.41
CA ASP A 195 6.27 -4.00 -12.56
C ASP A 195 6.05 -5.52 -12.58
N TRP A 196 5.92 -6.16 -11.42
CA TRP A 196 5.65 -7.59 -11.30
C TRP A 196 4.20 -7.92 -11.66
N LEU A 197 3.28 -7.10 -11.17
CA LEU A 197 1.85 -7.30 -11.30
C LEU A 197 1.30 -6.86 -12.66
N ALA A 198 1.82 -5.79 -13.28
CA ALA A 198 1.23 -5.15 -14.46
C ALA A 198 1.29 -6.01 -15.73
N GLY A 199 2.26 -6.92 -15.83
CA GLY A 199 2.51 -7.68 -17.06
C GLY A 199 3.03 -6.80 -18.20
N LYS A 200 3.08 -7.38 -19.41
CA LYS A 200 3.54 -6.68 -20.61
C LYS A 200 2.48 -6.79 -21.70
N PRO A 201 1.79 -5.70 -22.08
CA PRO A 201 0.81 -5.71 -23.16
C PRO A 201 1.42 -6.26 -24.45
N GLY A 202 0.64 -7.09 -25.15
CA GLY A 202 0.96 -7.48 -26.51
C GLY A 202 0.80 -6.33 -27.49
N ALA A 203 1.15 -6.55 -28.73
CA ALA A 203 0.87 -5.63 -29.82
C ALA A 203 0.50 -6.43 -31.07
N LYS A 204 -0.55 -6.01 -31.77
CA LYS A 204 -0.92 -6.51 -33.08
C LYS A 204 -0.87 -5.38 -34.10
N ARG A 205 -0.48 -5.71 -35.32
CA ARG A 205 -0.51 -4.80 -36.46
C ARG A 205 -1.81 -4.97 -37.19
N VAL A 206 -2.50 -3.87 -37.38
CA VAL A 206 -3.81 -3.84 -38.05
C VAL A 206 -3.79 -2.84 -39.19
N ILE A 207 -4.56 -3.12 -40.25
CA ILE A 207 -4.89 -2.14 -41.27
C ILE A 207 -6.14 -1.39 -40.81
N ARG A 208 -6.06 -0.06 -40.76
CA ARG A 208 -7.22 0.80 -40.54
C ARG A 208 -7.57 1.55 -41.82
N ASP A 209 -8.86 1.69 -42.05
CA ASP A 209 -9.36 2.58 -43.10
C ASP A 209 -9.16 4.07 -42.71
N ARG A 210 -9.59 4.97 -43.58
CA ARG A 210 -9.53 6.42 -43.33
C ARG A 210 -10.39 6.87 -42.16
N MET A 211 -11.39 6.08 -41.79
CA MET A 211 -12.31 6.34 -40.70
C MET A 211 -11.84 5.71 -39.38
N GLY A 212 -10.71 4.99 -39.40
CA GLY A 212 -10.14 4.37 -38.20
C GLY A 212 -10.63 2.95 -37.89
N HIS A 213 -11.51 2.39 -38.72
CA HIS A 213 -11.99 1.00 -38.55
C HIS A 213 -10.88 0.01 -38.88
N VAL A 214 -10.79 -1.06 -38.10
CA VAL A 214 -9.87 -2.17 -38.38
C VAL A 214 -10.46 -2.98 -39.54
N VAL A 215 -9.80 -2.94 -40.69
CA VAL A 215 -10.18 -3.68 -41.89
C VAL A 215 -9.60 -5.09 -41.88
N GLU A 216 -8.38 -5.24 -41.38
CA GLU A 216 -7.66 -6.51 -41.37
C GLU A 216 -6.68 -6.59 -40.20
N ASP A 217 -6.64 -7.73 -39.52
CA ASP A 217 -5.61 -8.11 -38.55
C ASP A 217 -4.47 -8.83 -39.30
N LEU A 218 -3.27 -8.23 -39.35
CA LEU A 218 -2.17 -8.76 -40.14
C LEU A 218 -1.33 -9.77 -39.37
N GLU A 219 -0.74 -9.32 -38.26
CA GLU A 219 0.20 -10.13 -37.48
C GLU A 219 0.27 -9.69 -36.02
N GLN A 220 0.60 -10.62 -35.17
CA GLN A 220 0.93 -10.33 -33.78
C GLN A 220 2.42 -9.94 -33.67
N VAL A 221 2.70 -8.65 -33.47
CA VAL A 221 4.06 -8.10 -33.38
C VAL A 221 4.73 -8.48 -32.06
N ARG A 222 3.95 -8.53 -30.99
CA ARG A 222 4.43 -8.89 -29.66
C ARG A 222 3.38 -9.70 -28.91
N ALA A 223 3.79 -10.84 -28.37
CA ALA A 223 2.91 -11.68 -27.53
C ALA A 223 2.57 -10.98 -26.20
N PRO A 224 1.30 -10.96 -25.78
CA PRO A 224 0.90 -10.47 -24.47
C PRO A 224 1.47 -11.38 -23.38
N LYS A 225 1.98 -10.78 -22.30
CA LYS A 225 2.43 -11.50 -21.10
C LYS A 225 1.63 -10.99 -19.91
N PRO A 226 0.67 -11.76 -19.38
CA PRO A 226 -0.06 -11.40 -18.18
C PRO A 226 0.85 -11.10 -17.00
N GLY A 227 0.37 -10.29 -16.06
CA GLY A 227 1.07 -10.03 -14.82
C GLY A 227 1.26 -11.29 -13.99
N GLN A 228 2.29 -11.31 -13.18
CA GLN A 228 2.60 -12.43 -12.30
C GLN A 228 1.81 -12.29 -11.00
N ASN A 229 1.33 -13.40 -10.47
CA ASN A 229 0.61 -13.44 -9.21
C ASN A 229 1.55 -13.19 -8.03
N LEU A 230 1.01 -12.66 -6.94
CA LEU A 230 1.74 -12.37 -5.71
C LEU A 230 1.01 -13.02 -4.53
N THR A 231 1.71 -13.83 -3.74
CA THR A 231 1.15 -14.41 -2.51
C THR A 231 1.73 -13.68 -1.30
N LEU A 232 0.85 -13.03 -0.55
CA LEU A 232 1.23 -12.27 0.64
C LEU A 232 1.35 -13.16 1.88
N SER A 233 2.08 -12.65 2.87
CA SER A 233 2.13 -13.21 4.22
C SER A 233 0.85 -12.95 5.02
N ILE A 234 0.05 -11.96 4.61
CA ILE A 234 -1.23 -11.60 5.24
C ILE A 234 -2.18 -12.80 5.30
N ASP A 235 -2.75 -13.08 6.46
CA ASP A 235 -3.90 -13.96 6.61
C ASP A 235 -5.18 -13.12 6.64
N ARG A 236 -6.04 -13.27 5.63
CA ARG A 236 -7.26 -12.48 5.50
C ARG A 236 -8.16 -12.55 6.72
N ARG A 237 -8.18 -13.70 7.43
CA ARG A 237 -9.02 -13.92 8.62
C ARG A 237 -8.47 -13.13 9.80
N ILE A 238 -7.15 -13.16 10.03
CA ILE A 238 -6.48 -12.37 11.08
C ILE A 238 -6.56 -10.87 10.76
N GLN A 239 -6.41 -10.49 9.51
CA GLN A 239 -6.55 -9.12 9.04
C GLN A 239 -7.96 -8.57 9.32
N PHE A 240 -9.00 -9.36 9.01
CA PHE A 240 -10.38 -8.97 9.29
C PHE A 240 -10.65 -8.83 10.79
N LEU A 241 -10.13 -9.76 11.59
CA LEU A 241 -10.25 -9.72 13.04
C LEU A 241 -9.57 -8.48 13.61
N ALA A 242 -8.33 -8.20 13.19
CA ALA A 242 -7.58 -7.01 13.59
C ALA A 242 -8.32 -5.71 13.21
N TYR A 243 -8.84 -5.63 12.00
CA TYR A 243 -9.64 -4.50 11.53
C TYR A 243 -10.91 -4.31 12.38
N SER A 244 -11.67 -5.39 12.61
CA SER A 244 -12.95 -5.33 13.31
C SER A 244 -12.79 -4.93 14.78
N GLU A 245 -11.81 -5.52 15.47
CA GLU A 245 -11.56 -5.21 16.88
C GLU A 245 -10.99 -3.80 17.08
N LEU A 246 -10.13 -3.35 16.15
CA LEU A 246 -9.64 -1.98 16.15
C LEU A 246 -10.79 -0.99 15.93
N LYS A 247 -11.68 -1.25 14.97
CA LYS A 247 -12.85 -0.41 14.68
C LYS A 247 -13.77 -0.29 15.89
N ASN A 248 -14.11 -1.41 16.51
CA ASN A 248 -14.93 -1.45 17.71
C ASN A 248 -14.31 -0.62 18.85
N ALA A 249 -12.98 -0.71 19.01
CA ALA A 249 -12.27 0.03 20.04
C ALA A 249 -12.27 1.54 19.79
N LEU A 250 -12.06 1.96 18.53
CA LEU A 250 -12.12 3.39 18.15
C LEU A 250 -13.52 3.98 18.37
N GLU A 251 -14.55 3.26 17.94
CA GLU A 251 -15.96 3.69 18.14
C GLU A 251 -16.31 3.81 19.63
N LYS A 252 -15.89 2.82 20.45
CA LYS A 252 -16.15 2.83 21.88
C LYS A 252 -15.43 3.95 22.62
N SER A 253 -14.15 4.20 22.27
CA SER A 253 -13.32 5.23 22.90
C SER A 253 -13.42 6.60 22.23
N GLN A 254 -14.14 6.71 21.11
CA GLN A 254 -14.21 7.92 20.27
C GLN A 254 -12.82 8.46 19.90
N ALA A 255 -11.90 7.55 19.58
CA ALA A 255 -10.53 7.89 19.24
C ALA A 255 -10.41 8.42 17.80
N ASP A 256 -9.41 9.26 17.54
CA ASP A 256 -9.19 9.88 16.24
C ASP A 256 -8.67 8.88 15.21
N SER A 257 -7.79 7.97 15.63
CA SER A 257 -7.20 6.95 14.76
C SER A 257 -6.62 5.77 15.56
N GLY A 258 -6.26 4.71 14.84
CA GLY A 258 -5.58 3.58 15.46
C GLY A 258 -4.90 2.69 14.43
N SER A 259 -3.96 1.90 14.91
CA SER A 259 -3.20 0.93 14.11
C SER A 259 -2.92 -0.33 14.92
N ILE A 260 -2.90 -1.46 14.22
CA ILE A 260 -2.45 -2.74 14.75
C ILE A 260 -1.57 -3.44 13.72
N ALA A 261 -0.47 -4.04 14.18
CA ALA A 261 0.35 -4.93 13.37
C ALA A 261 0.58 -6.23 14.13
N VAL A 262 0.50 -7.37 13.41
CA VAL A 262 0.72 -8.73 13.93
C VAL A 262 1.79 -9.41 13.08
N LEU A 263 2.86 -9.86 13.72
CA LEU A 263 3.98 -10.57 13.11
C LEU A 263 4.06 -12.02 13.57
N ASP A 264 4.45 -12.87 12.66
CA ASP A 264 4.99 -14.19 12.96
C ASP A 264 6.41 -14.03 13.50
N VAL A 265 6.65 -14.51 14.70
CA VAL A 265 7.91 -14.33 15.42
C VAL A 265 9.08 -15.03 14.71
N LYS A 266 8.82 -16.21 14.12
CA LYS A 266 9.87 -17.06 13.54
C LYS A 266 10.31 -16.65 12.15
N THR A 267 9.45 -15.95 11.41
CA THR A 267 9.70 -15.63 10.01
C THR A 267 9.79 -14.12 9.74
N GLY A 268 9.32 -13.30 10.68
CA GLY A 268 9.15 -11.85 10.44
C GLY A 268 7.98 -11.52 9.49
N GLU A 269 7.19 -12.52 9.06
CA GLU A 269 6.05 -12.30 8.19
C GLU A 269 4.97 -11.45 8.87
N VAL A 270 4.49 -10.43 8.17
CA VAL A 270 3.35 -9.61 8.61
C VAL A 270 2.07 -10.37 8.32
N LEU A 271 1.40 -10.85 9.36
CA LEU A 271 0.16 -11.62 9.24
C LEU A 271 -1.08 -10.75 9.14
N ALA A 272 -1.04 -9.57 9.77
CA ALA A 272 -2.08 -8.55 9.68
C ALA A 272 -1.51 -7.16 9.95
N MET A 273 -2.06 -6.16 9.26
CA MET A 273 -1.78 -4.75 9.50
C MET A 273 -3.03 -3.94 9.17
N ALA A 274 -3.72 -3.45 10.19
CA ALA A 274 -4.93 -2.66 10.03
C ALA A 274 -4.74 -1.24 10.56
N ASN A 275 -5.34 -0.28 9.87
CA ASN A 275 -5.31 1.13 10.24
C ASN A 275 -6.71 1.73 10.13
N LEU A 276 -7.03 2.68 10.99
CA LEU A 276 -8.26 3.46 10.97
C LEU A 276 -7.93 4.95 11.21
N PRO A 277 -8.69 5.88 10.60
CA PRO A 277 -9.75 5.66 9.62
C PRO A 277 -9.24 5.06 8.31
N THR A 278 -10.11 4.37 7.59
CA THR A 278 -9.79 3.67 6.34
C THR A 278 -10.60 4.19 5.15
N TYR A 279 -10.41 3.57 3.99
CA TYR A 279 -11.08 3.90 2.74
C TYR A 279 -11.43 2.64 1.94
N ASN A 280 -12.37 2.75 1.00
CA ASN A 280 -12.66 1.66 0.08
C ASN A 280 -11.85 1.84 -1.22
N PRO A 281 -10.90 0.94 -1.55
CA PRO A 281 -10.09 1.04 -2.76
C PRO A 281 -10.90 0.87 -4.05
N ASN A 282 -12.11 0.27 -3.97
CA ASN A 282 -13.03 0.16 -5.10
C ASN A 282 -13.81 1.46 -5.38
N ALA A 283 -13.84 2.42 -4.43
CA ALA A 283 -14.62 3.66 -4.49
C ALA A 283 -13.87 4.82 -3.84
N LEU A 284 -12.83 5.32 -4.51
CA LEU A 284 -11.93 6.36 -3.98
C LEU A 284 -12.55 7.75 -3.89
N GLY A 285 -13.63 8.02 -4.63
CA GLY A 285 -14.20 9.35 -4.83
C GLY A 285 -14.69 10.09 -3.57
N GLY A 286 -14.86 9.41 -2.44
CA GLY A 286 -15.27 10.01 -1.16
C GLY A 286 -14.15 10.02 -0.10
N SER A 287 -12.98 9.46 -0.39
CA SER A 287 -11.90 9.31 0.59
C SER A 287 -11.00 10.56 0.65
N ARG A 288 -10.63 10.96 1.88
CA ARG A 288 -9.64 12.01 2.11
C ARG A 288 -8.21 11.43 2.05
N PRO A 289 -7.19 12.20 1.64
CA PRO A 289 -5.80 11.71 1.61
C PRO A 289 -5.32 11.10 2.94
N GLY A 290 -5.67 11.72 4.07
CA GLY A 290 -5.33 11.20 5.39
C GLY A 290 -5.93 9.85 5.75
N GLN A 291 -7.01 9.42 5.08
CA GLN A 291 -7.61 8.09 5.27
C GLN A 291 -6.90 6.99 4.48
N ARG A 292 -6.13 7.35 3.45
CA ARG A 292 -5.40 6.38 2.60
C ARG A 292 -4.04 5.99 3.17
N ARG A 293 -3.52 6.79 4.09
CA ARG A 293 -2.19 6.61 4.67
C ARG A 293 -2.11 5.36 5.55
N ASN A 294 -1.15 4.49 5.29
CA ASN A 294 -0.82 3.35 6.15
C ASN A 294 -0.07 3.83 7.38
N ARG A 295 -0.83 4.20 8.44
CA ARG A 295 -0.28 4.80 9.67
C ARG A 295 0.73 3.91 10.37
N ALA A 296 0.54 2.60 10.35
CA ALA A 296 1.47 1.66 10.97
C ALA A 296 2.88 1.73 10.37
N MET A 297 2.99 2.21 9.11
CA MET A 297 4.23 2.34 8.36
C MET A 297 4.77 3.77 8.31
N THR A 298 3.87 4.76 8.19
CA THR A 298 4.23 6.14 7.84
C THR A 298 4.18 7.10 9.03
N ASP A 299 3.33 6.81 10.01
CA ASP A 299 3.19 7.67 11.19
C ASP A 299 4.20 7.24 12.25
N VAL A 300 4.79 8.24 12.87
CA VAL A 300 5.74 8.04 13.97
C VAL A 300 5.14 8.55 15.28
N LEU A 301 5.43 7.84 16.35
CA LEU A 301 4.98 8.16 17.69
C LEU A 301 6.12 7.99 18.69
N GLU A 302 6.05 8.70 19.79
CA GLU A 302 6.89 8.41 20.94
C GLU A 302 6.38 7.13 21.62
N PRO A 303 7.23 6.08 21.74
CA PRO A 303 6.76 4.76 22.21
C PRO A 303 6.34 4.75 23.68
N GLY A 304 6.73 5.75 24.45
CA GLY A 304 6.51 5.80 25.88
C GLY A 304 7.00 4.51 26.54
N SER A 305 6.26 4.03 27.53
CA SER A 305 6.67 2.86 28.32
C SER A 305 6.81 1.55 27.54
N THR A 306 6.37 1.48 26.27
CA THR A 306 6.58 0.28 25.44
C THR A 306 8.06 0.10 25.03
N ILE A 307 8.92 1.12 25.20
CA ILE A 307 10.38 1.02 24.97
C ILE A 307 11.12 0.35 26.13
N LYS A 308 10.54 0.31 27.34
CA LYS A 308 11.24 -0.16 28.54
C LYS A 308 11.82 -1.58 28.43
N PRO A 309 11.22 -2.54 27.73
CA PRO A 309 11.88 -3.82 27.45
C PRO A 309 13.21 -3.68 26.69
N VAL A 310 13.35 -2.71 25.78
CA VAL A 310 14.60 -2.47 25.05
C VAL A 310 15.65 -1.80 25.93
N LEU A 311 15.24 -0.87 26.80
CA LEU A 311 16.12 -0.36 27.86
C LEU A 311 16.63 -1.51 28.74
N MET A 312 15.72 -2.39 29.14
CA MET A 312 16.06 -3.52 29.99
C MET A 312 16.97 -4.53 29.26
N ALA A 313 16.83 -4.69 27.93
CA ALA A 313 17.78 -5.46 27.14
C ALA A 313 19.20 -4.90 27.27
N ALA A 314 19.38 -3.58 27.17
CA ALA A 314 20.68 -2.94 27.38
C ALA A 314 21.19 -3.14 28.83
N ALA A 315 20.28 -3.02 29.80
CA ALA A 315 20.63 -3.19 31.23
C ALA A 315 21.10 -4.62 31.55
N LEU A 316 20.38 -5.62 31.12
CA LEU A 316 20.75 -7.04 31.30
C LEU A 316 22.04 -7.38 30.52
N SER A 317 22.18 -6.91 29.28
CA SER A 317 23.38 -7.13 28.47
C SER A 317 24.63 -6.45 29.04
N SER A 318 24.47 -5.40 29.86
CA SER A 318 25.62 -4.72 30.53
C SER A 318 26.25 -5.57 31.64
N GLY A 319 25.60 -6.63 32.09
CA GLY A 319 25.99 -7.41 33.27
C GLY A 319 25.77 -6.71 34.61
N LYS A 320 25.38 -5.42 34.62
CA LYS A 320 25.10 -4.66 35.85
C LYS A 320 23.76 -5.00 36.47
N TYR A 321 22.86 -5.60 35.71
CA TYR A 321 21.47 -5.89 36.11
C TYR A 321 21.13 -7.35 35.90
N THR A 322 20.30 -7.87 36.78
CA THR A 322 19.57 -9.12 36.65
C THR A 322 18.07 -8.83 36.80
N PRO A 323 17.16 -9.75 36.54
CA PRO A 323 15.72 -9.51 36.77
C PRO A 323 15.36 -9.07 38.21
N THR A 324 16.20 -9.38 39.18
CA THR A 324 15.92 -9.14 40.62
C THR A 324 16.89 -8.17 41.29
N SER A 325 18.00 -7.77 40.64
CA SER A 325 19.07 -6.99 41.27
C SER A 325 19.75 -6.07 40.23
N PRO A 326 20.28 -4.89 40.61
CA PRO A 326 20.12 -4.29 41.94
C PRO A 326 18.70 -3.78 42.19
N ILE A 327 18.43 -3.50 43.46
CA ILE A 327 17.17 -2.82 43.85
C ILE A 327 17.31 -1.33 43.46
N ILE A 328 16.21 -0.80 42.92
CA ILE A 328 16.10 0.55 42.42
C ILE A 328 15.16 1.32 43.36
N ASP A 329 15.64 2.43 43.87
CA ASP A 329 14.84 3.28 44.76
C ASP A 329 13.95 4.21 43.91
N THR A 330 12.65 4.05 44.03
CA THR A 330 11.61 4.91 43.46
C THR A 330 10.72 5.53 44.54
N THR A 331 11.27 5.59 45.76
CA THR A 331 10.54 6.11 46.95
C THR A 331 10.12 7.56 46.71
N GLY A 332 8.90 7.87 47.08
CA GLY A 332 8.29 9.17 46.81
C GLY A 332 7.58 9.26 45.44
N GLY A 333 7.92 8.40 44.47
CA GLY A 333 7.32 8.40 43.15
C GLY A 333 7.80 9.55 42.24
N HIS A 334 8.73 10.39 42.69
CA HIS A 334 9.25 11.55 41.98
C HIS A 334 10.77 11.58 42.02
N TRP A 335 11.38 12.02 40.92
CA TRP A 335 12.81 12.30 40.84
C TRP A 335 13.05 13.61 40.08
N TYR A 336 13.40 14.66 40.86
CA TYR A 336 13.76 15.96 40.30
C TYR A 336 15.17 15.92 39.74
N PHE A 337 15.30 15.91 38.43
CA PHE A 337 16.58 15.81 37.74
C PHE A 337 16.74 16.93 36.70
N GLN A 338 17.79 17.77 36.89
CA GLN A 338 18.09 18.90 36.00
C GLN A 338 16.89 19.84 35.73
N GLY A 339 16.10 20.14 36.76
CA GLY A 339 14.94 21.03 36.65
C GLY A 339 13.70 20.38 36.06
N HIS A 340 13.68 19.05 35.89
CA HIS A 340 12.56 18.29 35.36
C HIS A 340 12.07 17.31 36.42
N ASP A 341 10.76 17.20 36.57
CA ASP A 341 10.14 16.20 37.44
C ASP A 341 9.83 14.93 36.66
N ILE A 342 10.60 13.86 36.91
CA ILE A 342 10.34 12.53 36.41
C ILE A 342 9.50 11.83 37.46
N HIS A 343 8.27 11.45 37.13
CA HIS A 343 7.34 10.88 38.12
C HIS A 343 6.68 9.59 37.65
N ASP A 344 6.32 8.81 38.63
CA ASP A 344 5.48 7.60 38.53
C ASP A 344 4.05 7.94 38.90
N THR A 345 3.08 7.11 38.46
CA THR A 345 1.66 7.28 38.85
C THR A 345 1.42 7.02 40.33
N HIS A 346 2.32 6.31 41.01
CA HIS A 346 2.24 5.97 42.43
C HIS A 346 3.63 5.90 43.04
N ASN A 347 3.72 6.04 44.35
CA ASN A 347 4.94 5.70 45.08
C ASN A 347 5.08 4.17 45.17
N TYR A 348 6.04 3.62 44.43
CA TYR A 348 6.29 2.18 44.39
C TYR A 348 7.38 1.73 45.38
N GLY A 349 8.06 2.66 46.05
CA GLY A 349 9.15 2.36 46.96
C GLY A 349 10.35 1.72 46.29
N LEU A 350 10.82 0.61 46.82
CA LEU A 350 11.96 -0.13 46.29
C LEU A 350 11.51 -1.16 45.24
N LEU A 351 12.04 -1.08 44.03
CA LEU A 351 11.69 -1.98 42.93
C LEU A 351 12.87 -2.84 42.49
N THR A 352 12.62 -4.07 42.11
CA THR A 352 13.55 -4.86 41.30
C THR A 352 13.46 -4.38 39.83
N PRO A 353 14.44 -4.70 38.95
CA PRO A 353 14.30 -4.44 37.51
C PRO A 353 13.01 -5.04 36.91
N THR A 354 12.58 -6.24 37.36
CA THR A 354 11.28 -6.80 37.00
C THR A 354 10.14 -5.91 37.49
N GLY A 355 10.23 -5.38 38.73
CA GLY A 355 9.24 -4.45 39.28
C GLY A 355 9.09 -3.17 38.45
N VAL A 356 10.19 -2.63 37.92
CA VAL A 356 10.16 -1.47 37.01
C VAL A 356 9.36 -1.76 35.74
N ILE A 357 9.48 -2.96 35.18
CA ILE A 357 8.69 -3.39 34.00
C ILE A 357 7.22 -3.61 34.41
N THR A 358 6.95 -4.34 35.49
CA THR A 358 5.60 -4.70 35.96
C THR A 358 4.75 -3.48 36.32
N LYS A 359 5.32 -2.55 37.09
CA LYS A 359 4.67 -1.30 37.51
C LYS A 359 4.79 -0.16 36.51
N SER A 360 5.61 -0.36 35.47
CA SER A 360 5.87 0.66 34.46
C SER A 360 6.53 1.93 34.99
N SER A 361 7.37 1.82 36.05
CA SER A 361 8.01 2.98 36.69
C SER A 361 8.86 3.78 35.72
N ASN A 362 8.61 5.08 35.63
CA ASN A 362 9.43 6.04 34.87
C ASN A 362 10.68 6.40 35.65
N VAL A 363 10.53 6.63 36.97
CA VAL A 363 11.64 6.91 37.89
C VAL A 363 12.65 5.77 37.84
N GLY A 364 12.18 4.52 37.98
CA GLY A 364 13.05 3.35 37.90
C GLY A 364 13.74 3.19 36.55
N ALA A 365 13.04 3.41 35.45
CA ALA A 365 13.62 3.35 34.11
C ALA A 365 14.68 4.44 33.88
N ALA A 366 14.42 5.67 34.34
CA ALA A 366 15.37 6.77 34.24
C ALA A 366 16.64 6.50 35.08
N HIS A 367 16.50 5.96 36.29
CA HIS A 367 17.67 5.54 37.10
C HIS A 367 18.48 4.47 36.39
N ILE A 368 17.85 3.43 35.84
CA ILE A 368 18.55 2.41 35.04
C ILE A 368 19.27 3.05 33.86
N ALA A 369 18.60 3.89 33.08
CA ALA A 369 19.20 4.57 31.93
C ALA A 369 20.47 5.35 32.32
N MET A 370 20.45 6.07 33.46
CA MET A 370 21.57 6.88 33.90
C MET A 370 22.78 6.04 34.33
N THR A 371 22.61 4.81 34.78
CA THR A 371 23.74 3.93 35.18
C THR A 371 24.39 3.19 34.00
N LEU A 372 23.70 3.12 32.83
CA LEU A 372 24.22 2.47 31.64
C LEU A 372 25.29 3.34 30.96
N ASP A 373 26.19 2.70 30.23
CA ASP A 373 27.00 3.41 29.24
C ASP A 373 26.09 3.97 28.12
N THR A 374 26.34 5.23 27.73
CA THR A 374 25.49 5.89 26.72
C THR A 374 25.63 5.24 25.34
N ALA A 375 26.85 4.77 24.99
CA ALA A 375 27.06 4.06 23.72
C ALA A 375 26.32 2.73 23.72
N LEU A 376 26.42 1.94 24.80
CA LEU A 376 25.69 0.67 24.91
C LEU A 376 24.17 0.87 24.77
N MET A 377 23.59 1.86 25.44
CA MET A 377 22.16 2.15 25.33
C MET A 377 21.79 2.56 23.90
N TYR A 378 22.55 3.45 23.28
CA TYR A 378 22.35 3.88 21.90
C TYR A 378 22.47 2.71 20.92
N ASP A 379 23.55 1.93 21.01
CA ASP A 379 23.83 0.82 20.11
C ASP A 379 22.74 -0.27 20.24
N THR A 380 22.23 -0.51 21.45
CA THR A 380 21.12 -1.43 21.66
C THR A 380 19.85 -0.91 20.98
N TYR A 381 19.48 0.35 21.16
CA TYR A 381 18.30 0.93 20.50
C TYR A 381 18.42 0.89 18.98
N ARG A 382 19.61 1.20 18.45
CA ARG A 382 19.91 1.08 17.01
C ARG A 382 19.84 -0.35 16.51
N ALA A 383 20.34 -1.31 17.27
CA ALA A 383 20.30 -2.73 16.93
C ALA A 383 18.87 -3.26 16.86
N PHE A 384 17.96 -2.78 17.72
CA PHE A 384 16.53 -3.05 17.64
C PHE A 384 15.81 -2.33 16.48
N GLY A 385 16.53 -1.62 15.61
CA GLY A 385 16.02 -1.01 14.39
C GLY A 385 15.52 0.43 14.53
N PHE A 386 15.55 1.05 15.71
CA PHE A 386 15.03 2.40 15.90
C PHE A 386 15.91 3.45 15.21
N GLY A 387 15.24 4.36 14.48
CA GLY A 387 15.88 5.38 13.65
C GLY A 387 16.36 4.87 12.29
N ASN A 388 16.00 3.65 11.87
CA ASN A 388 16.21 3.09 10.54
C ASN A 388 14.89 2.55 9.98
N SER A 389 14.78 2.49 8.64
CA SER A 389 13.74 1.68 8.00
C SER A 389 13.88 0.21 8.39
N THR A 390 12.77 -0.53 8.44
CA THR A 390 12.77 -1.98 8.71
C THR A 390 13.13 -2.80 7.48
N GLU A 391 13.31 -2.16 6.33
CA GLU A 391 13.60 -2.79 5.04
C GLU A 391 12.48 -3.75 4.57
N SER A 392 11.25 -3.47 4.96
CA SER A 392 10.06 -4.26 4.57
C SER A 392 9.74 -4.21 3.08
N GLY A 393 10.32 -3.27 2.33
CA GLY A 393 10.01 -2.99 0.93
C GLY A 393 8.67 -2.27 0.72
N PHE A 394 7.99 -1.87 1.79
CA PHE A 394 6.74 -1.14 1.69
C PHE A 394 6.98 0.34 1.35
N PRO A 395 6.25 0.93 0.38
CA PRO A 395 6.49 2.31 -0.05
C PRO A 395 6.12 3.31 1.04
N GLY A 396 6.96 4.33 1.21
CA GLY A 396 6.73 5.41 2.17
C GLY A 396 6.97 5.03 3.63
N GLU A 397 7.65 3.93 3.92
CA GLU A 397 8.03 3.53 5.27
C GLU A 397 8.88 4.62 5.95
N ALA A 398 8.46 5.04 7.15
CA ALA A 398 9.20 6.02 7.94
C ALA A 398 10.28 5.34 8.79
N ALA A 399 11.47 5.94 8.81
CA ALA A 399 12.59 5.45 9.62
C ALA A 399 12.46 5.77 11.12
N GLY A 400 11.47 6.57 11.52
CA GLY A 400 11.46 7.11 12.88
C GLY A 400 12.61 8.07 13.13
N SER A 401 12.91 8.34 14.40
CA SER A 401 14.07 9.17 14.77
C SER A 401 14.69 8.73 16.09
N LEU A 402 16.01 8.60 16.09
CA LEU A 402 16.82 8.40 17.29
C LEU A 402 18.09 9.26 17.14
N ARG A 403 18.24 10.27 18.00
CA ARG A 403 19.44 11.12 17.99
C ARG A 403 20.68 10.31 18.32
N ILE A 404 21.83 10.72 17.77
CA ILE A 404 23.11 10.07 18.01
C ILE A 404 23.44 10.10 19.52
N GLY A 405 23.71 8.94 20.12
CA GLY A 405 23.85 8.76 21.56
C GLY A 405 24.90 9.69 22.24
N ARG A 406 26.05 9.89 21.58
CA ARG A 406 27.10 10.82 22.11
C ARG A 406 26.66 12.29 22.22
N SER A 407 25.54 12.66 21.61
CA SER A 407 24.96 14.00 21.71
C SER A 407 23.88 14.13 22.78
N TRP A 408 23.55 13.04 23.49
CA TRP A 408 22.52 13.08 24.52
C TRP A 408 22.99 13.84 25.75
N ARG A 409 22.18 14.81 26.17
CA ARG A 409 22.33 15.42 27.48
C ARG A 409 21.87 14.43 28.56
N PRO A 410 22.32 14.56 29.82
CA PRO A 410 21.88 13.65 30.88
C PRO A 410 20.35 13.54 31.01
N LEU A 411 19.62 14.65 30.93
CA LEU A 411 18.15 14.63 30.96
C LEU A 411 17.55 13.88 29.75
N GLU A 412 18.09 14.13 28.53
CA GLU A 412 17.65 13.41 27.33
C GLU A 412 17.86 11.90 27.47
N LYS A 413 18.97 11.48 28.04
CA LYS A 413 19.26 10.08 28.31
C LYS A 413 18.27 9.47 29.31
N ALA A 414 17.95 10.19 30.37
CA ALA A 414 16.98 9.76 31.38
C ALA A 414 15.58 9.56 30.76
N ILE A 415 15.11 10.55 29.97
CA ILE A 415 13.77 10.49 29.36
C ILE A 415 13.67 9.46 28.23
N LEU A 416 14.75 9.20 27.49
CA LEU A 416 14.82 8.09 26.53
C LEU A 416 14.61 6.73 27.20
N GLY A 417 15.01 6.60 28.48
CA GLY A 417 14.81 5.37 29.24
C GLY A 417 13.34 4.96 29.40
N TYR A 418 12.39 5.90 29.36
CA TYR A 418 10.96 5.61 29.44
C TYR A 418 10.17 6.04 28.18
N GLY A 419 10.89 6.34 27.09
CA GLY A 419 10.32 6.35 25.73
C GLY A 419 9.90 7.70 25.19
N TYR A 420 10.46 8.79 25.70
CA TYR A 420 10.32 10.12 25.11
C TYR A 420 11.64 10.55 24.44
N GLY A 421 11.54 11.48 23.48
CA GLY A 421 12.71 11.97 22.74
C GLY A 421 13.20 11.06 21.62
N LEU A 422 12.45 9.99 21.28
CA LEU A 422 12.62 9.20 20.08
C LEU A 422 11.26 8.97 19.44
N ASN A 423 11.25 8.74 18.12
CA ASN A 423 10.01 8.41 17.40
C ASN A 423 10.19 7.10 16.66
N VAL A 424 9.16 6.26 16.72
CA VAL A 424 9.12 4.94 16.10
C VAL A 424 7.83 4.72 15.34
N THR A 425 7.84 3.82 14.35
CA THR A 425 6.62 3.33 13.72
C THR A 425 6.04 2.14 14.48
N VAL A 426 4.78 1.81 14.25
CA VAL A 426 4.15 0.60 14.81
C VAL A 426 4.88 -0.65 14.33
N LEU A 427 5.33 -0.67 13.05
CA LEU A 427 6.10 -1.80 12.52
C LEU A 427 7.46 -1.97 13.20
N GLN A 428 8.20 -0.89 13.42
CA GLN A 428 9.46 -0.96 14.18
C GLN A 428 9.24 -1.50 15.59
N LEU A 429 8.18 -1.04 16.26
CA LEU A 429 7.90 -1.46 17.62
C LEU A 429 7.51 -2.94 17.70
N VAL A 430 6.63 -3.42 16.81
CA VAL A 430 6.27 -4.84 16.82
C VAL A 430 7.45 -5.75 16.44
N ASN A 431 8.33 -5.28 15.54
CA ASN A 431 9.53 -6.02 15.18
C ASN A 431 10.53 -6.13 16.36
N ALA A 432 10.65 -5.09 17.18
CA ALA A 432 11.45 -5.14 18.40
C ALA A 432 10.90 -6.18 19.41
N TYR A 433 9.58 -6.31 19.53
CA TYR A 433 8.96 -7.34 20.37
C TYR A 433 9.11 -8.74 19.75
N ALA A 434 8.98 -8.88 18.43
CA ALA A 434 9.25 -10.13 17.74
C ALA A 434 10.71 -10.59 17.92
N THR A 435 11.65 -9.64 17.93
CA THR A 435 13.07 -9.90 18.22
C THR A 435 13.27 -10.49 19.62
N ILE A 436 12.65 -9.90 20.64
CA ILE A 436 12.70 -10.47 22.01
C ILE A 436 12.10 -11.87 22.02
N ALA A 437 10.98 -12.05 21.33
CA ALA A 437 10.24 -13.30 21.24
C ALA A 437 11.02 -14.43 20.57
N ASP A 438 11.86 -14.12 19.56
CA ASP A 438 12.69 -15.13 18.87
C ASP A 438 14.09 -15.27 19.47
N GLY A 439 14.21 -15.21 20.78
CA GLY A 439 15.49 -15.40 21.46
C GLY A 439 16.51 -14.33 21.11
N GLY A 440 16.10 -13.14 20.74
CA GLY A 440 16.94 -12.02 20.37
C GLY A 440 17.36 -11.97 18.90
N VAL A 441 16.78 -12.79 18.04
CA VAL A 441 16.97 -12.76 16.58
C VAL A 441 15.98 -11.80 15.96
N MET A 442 16.46 -10.79 15.27
CA MET A 442 15.63 -9.87 14.49
C MET A 442 15.52 -10.35 13.05
N HIS A 443 14.28 -10.44 12.55
CA HIS A 443 13.97 -10.68 11.16
C HIS A 443 13.49 -9.39 10.50
N SER A 444 13.87 -9.15 9.22
CA SER A 444 13.24 -8.05 8.46
C SER A 444 11.76 -8.38 8.23
N PRO A 445 10.82 -7.48 8.56
CA PRO A 445 9.42 -7.71 8.31
C PRO A 445 9.13 -7.93 6.82
N SER A 446 8.34 -8.95 6.49
CA SER A 446 7.99 -9.28 5.10
C SER A 446 6.48 -9.33 4.90
N PHE A 447 6.02 -8.74 3.79
CA PHE A 447 4.64 -8.86 3.32
C PHE A 447 4.46 -10.01 2.32
N ILE A 448 5.55 -10.70 1.95
CA ILE A 448 5.54 -11.80 0.99
C ILE A 448 5.68 -13.12 1.75
N LYS A 449 4.82 -14.07 1.45
CA LYS A 449 4.88 -15.42 2.04
C LYS A 449 6.15 -16.14 1.59
N GLY A 450 6.95 -16.61 2.57
CA GLY A 450 8.21 -17.30 2.29
C GLY A 450 9.26 -16.41 1.63
N GLY A 451 9.13 -15.07 1.78
CA GLY A 451 10.15 -14.15 1.27
C GLY A 451 11.48 -14.29 2.00
N ASP A 452 12.55 -13.86 1.34
CA ASP A 452 13.91 -13.87 1.90
C ASP A 452 14.05 -12.79 2.99
N ALA A 453 13.63 -13.12 4.22
CA ALA A 453 13.85 -12.25 5.37
C ALA A 453 15.31 -12.35 5.82
N THR A 454 16.00 -11.21 5.93
CA THR A 454 17.31 -11.18 6.59
C THR A 454 17.12 -11.37 8.09
N SER A 455 18.04 -12.08 8.74
CA SER A 455 18.00 -12.28 10.19
C SER A 455 19.34 -11.93 10.85
N LYS A 456 19.27 -11.38 12.06
CA LYS A 456 20.44 -10.98 12.83
C LYS A 456 20.21 -11.16 14.32
N GLN A 457 21.18 -11.77 15.02
CA GLN A 457 21.19 -11.81 16.48
C GLN A 457 21.45 -10.40 17.06
N ILE A 458 20.54 -9.89 17.86
CA ILE A 458 20.59 -8.55 18.45
C ILE A 458 21.00 -8.61 19.93
N ILE A 459 20.37 -9.51 20.68
CA ILE A 459 20.68 -9.79 22.10
C ILE A 459 20.83 -11.30 22.29
N SER A 460 21.49 -11.70 23.36
CA SER A 460 21.64 -13.15 23.63
C SER A 460 20.29 -13.81 23.94
N PRO A 461 20.13 -15.12 23.62
CA PRO A 461 18.94 -15.87 23.99
C PRO A 461 18.63 -15.85 25.49
N GLU A 462 19.66 -15.79 26.32
CA GLU A 462 19.51 -15.69 27.78
C GLU A 462 18.84 -14.36 28.17
N VAL A 463 19.31 -13.23 27.65
CA VAL A 463 18.73 -11.91 27.90
C VAL A 463 17.28 -11.87 27.38
N ALA A 464 17.02 -12.39 26.18
CA ALA A 464 15.68 -12.47 25.61
C ALA A 464 14.72 -13.30 26.50
N GLY A 465 15.18 -14.45 26.98
CA GLY A 465 14.40 -15.28 27.91
C GLY A 465 14.13 -14.62 29.27
N GLN A 466 15.09 -13.84 29.80
CA GLN A 466 14.88 -13.04 31.00
C GLN A 466 13.82 -11.95 30.76
N LEU A 467 13.90 -11.24 29.64
CA LEU A 467 12.91 -10.22 29.26
C LEU A 467 11.51 -10.77 29.11
N LEU A 468 11.33 -11.92 28.44
CA LEU A 468 10.02 -12.57 28.32
C LEU A 468 9.39 -12.84 29.70
N ARG A 469 10.15 -13.41 30.64
CA ARG A 469 9.66 -13.66 32.00
C ARG A 469 9.34 -12.37 32.76
N MET A 470 10.13 -11.30 32.57
CA MET A 470 9.83 -9.99 33.17
C MET A 470 8.57 -9.39 32.58
N MET A 471 8.38 -9.48 31.26
CA MET A 471 7.21 -8.94 30.56
C MET A 471 5.93 -9.74 30.84
N GLU A 472 6.01 -11.02 31.16
CA GLU A 472 4.87 -11.86 31.53
C GLU A 472 4.21 -11.34 32.81
N THR A 473 4.99 -10.76 33.74
CA THR A 473 4.45 -10.19 35.00
C THR A 473 3.50 -9.00 34.76
N VAL A 474 3.59 -8.33 33.59
CA VAL A 474 2.76 -7.17 33.24
C VAL A 474 1.29 -7.52 33.08
N THR A 475 0.98 -8.76 32.70
CA THR A 475 -0.40 -9.25 32.62
C THR A 475 -0.88 -9.93 33.92
N GLY A 476 -0.01 -10.02 34.93
CA GLY A 476 -0.32 -10.59 36.23
C GLY A 476 -1.37 -9.78 37.04
N PRO A 477 -1.88 -10.31 38.17
CA PRO A 477 -2.81 -9.59 39.06
C PRO A 477 -2.18 -8.29 39.59
N GLY A 478 -2.93 -7.20 39.59
CA GLY A 478 -2.49 -5.90 40.11
C GLY A 478 -1.39 -5.22 39.29
N SER A 479 -1.20 -5.63 38.04
CA SER A 479 -0.29 -5.01 37.06
C SER A 479 -1.04 -4.19 36.02
N THR A 480 -0.29 -3.50 35.16
CA THR A 480 -0.84 -2.50 34.21
C THR A 480 -1.55 -3.11 32.99
N GLY A 481 -1.30 -4.39 32.65
CA GLY A 481 -1.77 -5.04 31.42
C GLY A 481 -2.77 -6.20 31.65
N THR A 482 -3.49 -6.24 32.77
CA THR A 482 -4.41 -7.34 33.12
C THR A 482 -5.48 -7.63 32.08
N LEU A 483 -5.97 -6.61 31.35
CA LEU A 483 -6.99 -6.76 30.30
C LEU A 483 -6.43 -7.27 28.97
N ALA A 484 -5.11 -7.43 28.86
CA ALA A 484 -4.48 -8.06 27.70
C ALA A 484 -4.32 -9.58 27.86
N ARG A 485 -4.79 -10.17 28.96
CA ARG A 485 -4.78 -11.62 29.18
C ARG A 485 -5.59 -12.35 28.13
N ILE A 486 -5.13 -13.54 27.78
CA ILE A 486 -5.81 -14.47 26.89
C ILE A 486 -6.07 -15.76 27.69
N ALA A 487 -7.30 -16.26 27.64
CA ALA A 487 -7.64 -17.50 28.31
C ALA A 487 -6.78 -18.66 27.80
N ASN A 488 -6.20 -19.42 28.72
CA ASN A 488 -5.36 -20.59 28.46
C ASN A 488 -4.02 -20.32 27.75
N TYR A 489 -3.63 -19.04 27.60
CA TYR A 489 -2.33 -18.67 27.03
C TYR A 489 -1.56 -17.73 27.95
N SER A 490 -0.25 -17.94 28.06
CA SER A 490 0.63 -16.97 28.70
C SER A 490 0.89 -15.77 27.79
N VAL A 491 0.90 -14.57 28.35
CA VAL A 491 1.09 -13.32 27.60
C VAL A 491 2.23 -12.53 28.23
N ALA A 492 3.26 -12.26 27.46
CA ALA A 492 4.30 -11.28 27.78
C ALA A 492 4.00 -9.96 27.07
N GLY A 493 4.04 -8.83 27.78
CA GLY A 493 3.71 -7.56 27.13
C GLY A 493 4.13 -6.32 27.90
N LYS A 494 3.79 -5.16 27.36
CA LYS A 494 4.00 -3.85 27.98
C LYS A 494 2.94 -2.87 27.53
N THR A 495 2.36 -2.17 28.48
CA THR A 495 1.46 -1.04 28.27
C THR A 495 2.25 0.22 27.96
N GLY A 496 1.72 1.09 27.12
CA GLY A 496 2.18 2.43 26.88
C GLY A 496 1.05 3.44 26.96
N THR A 497 1.31 4.56 27.60
CA THR A 497 0.43 5.72 27.62
C THR A 497 1.35 6.92 27.52
N ALA A 498 1.32 7.64 26.39
CA ALA A 498 2.19 8.77 26.15
C ALA A 498 1.36 10.02 25.84
N HIS A 499 1.76 11.15 26.38
CA HIS A 499 1.22 12.45 25.96
C HIS A 499 1.64 12.74 24.52
N LYS A 500 0.73 13.29 23.74
CA LYS A 500 1.07 13.71 22.37
C LYS A 500 1.88 14.99 22.38
N ALA A 501 2.96 15.01 21.59
CA ALA A 501 3.70 16.23 21.33
C ALA A 501 2.80 17.25 20.63
N SER A 502 2.85 18.51 21.05
CA SER A 502 2.15 19.65 20.47
C SER A 502 3.05 20.86 20.34
N ILE A 503 2.58 21.91 19.67
CA ILE A 503 3.36 23.15 19.55
C ILE A 503 3.57 23.73 20.96
N GLY A 504 4.82 23.82 21.38
CA GLY A 504 5.20 24.37 22.70
C GLY A 504 5.36 23.33 23.82
N GLY A 505 5.28 22.00 23.52
CA GLY A 505 5.50 20.93 24.50
C GLY A 505 4.57 19.74 24.32
N TYR A 506 4.03 19.20 25.40
CA TYR A 506 3.07 18.08 25.35
C TYR A 506 1.64 18.58 25.58
N ALA A 507 0.70 17.98 24.84
CA ALA A 507 -0.72 18.28 25.02
C ALA A 507 -1.22 17.78 26.39
N LYS A 508 -1.96 18.61 27.12
CA LYS A 508 -2.45 18.26 28.48
C LYS A 508 -3.49 17.11 28.47
N SER A 509 -4.27 16.97 27.37
CA SER A 509 -5.42 16.04 27.31
C SER A 509 -5.38 15.03 26.16
N ASN A 510 -4.34 15.04 25.33
CA ASN A 510 -4.26 14.16 24.15
C ASN A 510 -3.21 13.06 24.40
N TYR A 511 -3.66 11.83 24.38
CA TYR A 511 -2.86 10.67 24.70
C TYR A 511 -2.77 9.69 23.53
N THR A 512 -1.66 8.97 23.46
CA THR A 512 -1.52 7.76 22.66
C THR A 512 -1.57 6.55 23.58
N SER A 513 -2.58 5.70 23.40
CA SER A 513 -2.76 4.46 24.12
C SER A 513 -2.10 3.32 23.35
N ALA A 514 -1.22 2.55 23.96
CA ALA A 514 -0.53 1.45 23.29
C ALA A 514 -0.47 0.18 24.16
N PHE A 515 -0.50 -0.96 23.50
CA PHE A 515 -0.13 -2.25 24.07
C PHE A 515 0.71 -3.02 23.07
N ALA A 516 1.88 -3.48 23.51
CA ALA A 516 2.77 -4.33 22.74
C ALA A 516 2.95 -5.66 23.48
N GLY A 517 2.80 -6.79 22.77
CA GLY A 517 2.84 -8.08 23.42
C GLY A 517 3.22 -9.25 22.52
N ILE A 518 3.49 -10.37 23.16
CA ILE A 518 4.00 -11.63 22.61
C ILE A 518 3.15 -12.77 23.15
N VAL A 519 2.75 -13.69 22.32
CA VAL A 519 1.94 -14.87 22.71
C VAL A 519 2.30 -16.12 21.88
N PRO A 520 2.24 -17.30 22.49
CA PRO A 520 2.34 -17.58 23.90
C PRO A 520 3.70 -17.12 24.46
N ALA A 521 3.79 -16.73 25.74
CA ALA A 521 5.07 -16.29 26.31
C ALA A 521 6.07 -17.44 26.51
N SER A 522 5.57 -18.66 26.76
CA SER A 522 6.42 -19.86 26.97
C SER A 522 7.08 -20.40 25.69
N ASN A 523 6.37 -20.27 24.56
CA ASN A 523 6.86 -20.67 23.23
C ASN A 523 6.35 -19.65 22.19
N PRO A 524 7.03 -18.51 22.05
CA PRO A 524 6.54 -17.40 21.27
C PRO A 524 6.27 -17.74 19.81
N ARG A 525 5.06 -17.37 19.37
CA ARG A 525 4.60 -17.59 17.99
C ARG A 525 4.24 -16.29 17.30
N LEU A 526 3.58 -15.38 18.01
CA LEU A 526 3.08 -14.12 17.49
C LEU A 526 3.52 -12.95 18.37
N ALA A 527 3.83 -11.84 17.72
CA ALA A 527 3.99 -10.54 18.35
C ALA A 527 2.99 -9.55 17.74
N ALA A 528 2.42 -8.67 18.57
CA ALA A 528 1.52 -7.62 18.08
C ALA A 528 1.67 -6.33 18.86
N VAL A 529 1.41 -5.21 18.15
CA VAL A 529 1.32 -3.88 18.74
C VAL A 529 0.00 -3.25 18.31
N VAL A 530 -0.74 -2.76 19.30
CA VAL A 530 -1.96 -1.97 19.13
C VAL A 530 -1.70 -0.56 19.61
N VAL A 531 -2.00 0.41 18.76
CA VAL A 531 -1.91 1.85 19.06
C VAL A 531 -3.27 2.47 18.79
N ILE A 532 -3.83 3.17 19.78
CA ILE A 532 -5.07 3.95 19.65
C ILE A 532 -4.73 5.40 19.99
N ASP A 533 -4.99 6.28 19.06
CA ASP A 533 -4.60 7.67 19.12
C ASP A 533 -5.75 8.54 19.57
N ASN A 534 -5.49 9.33 20.62
CA ASN A 534 -6.42 10.29 21.20
C ASN A 534 -7.80 9.70 21.56
N PRO A 535 -7.86 8.67 22.44
CA PRO A 535 -9.14 8.19 22.97
C PRO A 535 -9.78 9.29 23.83
N GLN A 536 -11.02 9.69 23.47
CA GLN A 536 -11.71 10.85 24.07
C GLN A 536 -12.80 10.44 25.05
N LYS A 537 -13.19 9.17 25.08
CA LYS A 537 -14.25 8.65 25.95
C LYS A 537 -13.78 7.51 26.82
N GLY A 538 -14.03 7.60 28.10
CA GLY A 538 -13.63 6.60 29.09
C GLY A 538 -12.15 6.74 29.46
N SER A 539 -11.44 5.62 29.50
CA SER A 539 -10.01 5.58 29.85
C SER A 539 -9.10 5.91 28.66
N TYR A 540 -7.92 6.44 28.93
CA TYR A 540 -6.84 6.67 27.97
C TYR A 540 -5.63 5.75 28.21
N TYR A 541 -5.65 4.93 29.24
CA TYR A 541 -4.55 4.03 29.58
C TYR A 541 -4.43 2.87 28.58
N GLY A 542 -3.17 2.57 28.17
CA GLY A 542 -2.88 1.51 27.21
C GLY A 542 -3.38 0.13 27.60
N GLY A 543 -3.32 -0.21 28.90
CA GLY A 543 -3.86 -1.46 29.42
C GLY A 543 -5.38 -1.58 29.29
N THR A 544 -6.11 -0.48 29.40
CA THR A 544 -7.58 -0.44 29.37
C THR A 544 -8.13 -0.29 27.96
N VAL A 545 -7.47 0.46 27.08
CA VAL A 545 -7.97 0.76 25.73
C VAL A 545 -7.39 -0.20 24.70
N SER A 546 -6.05 -0.34 24.64
CA SER A 546 -5.36 -1.15 23.64
C SER A 546 -5.21 -2.63 24.06
N GLY A 547 -5.10 -2.91 25.36
CA GLY A 547 -4.98 -4.27 25.89
C GLY A 547 -6.10 -5.22 25.48
N PRO A 548 -7.38 -4.85 25.60
CA PRO A 548 -8.50 -5.70 25.17
C PRO A 548 -8.51 -5.99 23.66
N VAL A 549 -8.07 -5.05 22.82
CA VAL A 549 -7.93 -5.28 21.36
C VAL A 549 -6.86 -6.33 21.11
N PHE A 550 -5.69 -6.17 21.73
CA PHE A 550 -4.63 -7.17 21.67
C PHE A 550 -5.14 -8.55 22.08
N SER A 551 -5.79 -8.66 23.24
CA SER A 551 -6.32 -9.93 23.77
C SER A 551 -7.22 -10.64 22.75
N ARG A 552 -8.25 -9.96 22.24
CA ARG A 552 -9.23 -10.56 21.32
C ARG A 552 -8.62 -10.93 19.97
N VAL A 553 -7.78 -10.05 19.41
CA VAL A 553 -7.13 -10.33 18.13
C VAL A 553 -6.18 -11.50 18.25
N MET A 554 -5.36 -11.54 19.30
CA MET A 554 -4.37 -12.60 19.46
C MET A 554 -5.01 -13.94 19.85
N GLU A 555 -6.07 -13.94 20.64
CA GLU A 555 -6.85 -15.16 20.91
C GLU A 555 -7.40 -15.78 19.63
N GLY A 556 -8.02 -14.98 18.78
CA GLY A 556 -8.52 -15.44 17.49
C GLY A 556 -7.41 -15.88 16.54
N ALA A 557 -6.29 -15.13 16.48
CA ALA A 557 -5.14 -15.48 15.64
C ALA A 557 -4.49 -16.81 16.05
N LEU A 558 -4.32 -17.06 17.36
CA LEU A 558 -3.78 -18.33 17.87
C LEU A 558 -4.67 -19.52 17.47
N ARG A 559 -5.99 -19.37 17.58
CA ARG A 559 -6.95 -20.41 17.14
C ARG A 559 -6.90 -20.64 15.62
N LEU A 560 -6.83 -19.56 14.82
CA LEU A 560 -6.77 -19.66 13.36
C LEU A 560 -5.48 -20.30 12.85
N LEU A 561 -4.40 -20.24 13.64
CA LEU A 561 -3.09 -20.81 13.34
C LEU A 561 -2.84 -22.15 14.05
N ASP A 562 -3.86 -22.70 14.70
CA ASP A 562 -3.80 -23.98 15.45
C ASP A 562 -2.65 -24.03 16.48
N VAL A 563 -2.37 -22.86 17.13
CA VAL A 563 -1.36 -22.79 18.18
C VAL A 563 -1.92 -23.40 19.47
N PRO A 564 -1.30 -24.46 20.02
CA PRO A 564 -1.82 -25.08 21.23
C PRO A 564 -1.71 -24.14 22.45
N PRO A 565 -2.69 -24.18 23.35
CA PRO A 565 -2.61 -23.47 24.62
C PRO A 565 -1.44 -23.93 25.48
N ASP A 566 -0.75 -23.01 26.15
CA ASP A 566 0.40 -23.28 26.99
C ASP A 566 0.12 -23.18 28.53
N ASN A 567 -1.08 -22.75 28.90
CA ASN A 567 -1.46 -22.53 30.30
C ASN A 567 -2.67 -23.40 30.76
N ILE A 568 -2.74 -24.65 30.23
CA ILE A 568 -3.82 -25.60 30.52
C ILE A 568 -3.67 -26.27 31.92
N GLY A 569 -2.51 -26.17 32.54
CA GLY A 569 -2.06 -27.00 33.67
C GLY A 569 -2.89 -26.94 34.96
N ARG A 570 -4.01 -26.20 35.02
CA ARG A 570 -4.89 -26.17 36.17
C ARG A 570 -6.27 -26.82 35.97
N TRP A 571 -6.61 -27.21 34.75
CA TRP A 571 -7.91 -27.79 34.43
C TRP A 571 -7.91 -29.33 34.42
N TYR A 572 -6.75 -29.97 34.29
CA TYR A 572 -6.63 -31.43 34.19
C TYR A 572 -5.97 -32.12 35.38
N VAL A 573 -5.53 -31.39 36.41
CA VAL A 573 -4.95 -31.99 37.61
C VAL A 573 -5.94 -31.85 38.75
N GLY A 574 -6.81 -32.82 38.89
CA GLY A 574 -7.54 -33.04 40.12
C GLY A 574 -9.03 -33.29 39.98
N GLY A 575 -9.42 -34.54 40.14
CA GLY A 575 -10.66 -35.03 40.66
C GLY A 575 -11.99 -34.56 40.06
N PRO A 576 -13.09 -35.28 40.28
CA PRO A 576 -14.39 -34.91 39.77
C PRO A 576 -14.77 -33.52 40.28
N LEU A 577 -15.23 -32.66 39.38
CA LEU A 577 -15.78 -31.34 39.64
C LEU A 577 -16.84 -31.44 40.75
N GLN A 578 -16.45 -31.17 41.98
CA GLN A 578 -17.45 -30.80 42.98
C GLN A 578 -18.00 -29.44 42.56
N GLY A 579 -19.31 -29.41 42.28
CA GLY A 579 -20.00 -28.24 41.79
C GLY A 579 -19.81 -27.04 42.72
N THR A 580 -18.94 -26.16 42.30
CA THR A 580 -19.00 -24.77 42.70
C THR A 580 -19.71 -24.04 41.56
N GLY A 581 -20.92 -23.55 41.89
CA GLY A 581 -21.75 -22.80 40.97
C GLY A 581 -20.92 -21.77 40.23
N LEU A 582 -21.25 -21.61 38.98
CA LEU A 582 -20.88 -20.46 38.17
C LEU A 582 -21.28 -19.19 38.95
N VAL A 583 -20.42 -18.74 39.83
CA VAL A 583 -20.42 -17.35 40.24
C VAL A 583 -19.84 -16.62 39.03
N GLY A 584 -20.73 -15.98 38.30
CA GLY A 584 -20.33 -15.09 37.23
C GLY A 584 -19.22 -14.19 37.78
N ALA A 585 -18.06 -14.21 37.14
CA ALA A 585 -17.04 -13.21 37.36
C ALA A 585 -17.71 -11.88 37.05
N GLN A 586 -18.15 -11.17 38.06
CA GLN A 586 -18.44 -9.76 37.95
C GLN A 586 -17.15 -9.12 37.39
N PRO A 587 -17.25 -8.25 36.38
CA PRO A 587 -16.13 -7.43 36.01
C PRO A 587 -15.63 -6.75 37.30
N PRO A 588 -14.32 -6.61 37.50
CA PRO A 588 -13.80 -5.90 38.66
C PRO A 588 -14.55 -4.58 38.75
N VAL A 589 -15.21 -4.36 39.87
CA VAL A 589 -15.83 -3.08 40.21
C VAL A 589 -14.73 -2.05 39.98
N ASP A 590 -15.01 -1.05 39.16
CA ASP A 590 -14.13 0.07 38.92
C ASP A 590 -13.54 0.50 40.25
N ALA A 591 -12.22 0.40 40.40
CA ALA A 591 -11.53 1.10 41.46
C ALA A 591 -11.94 2.57 41.34
N PRO A 592 -12.29 3.25 42.41
CA PRO A 592 -12.74 4.62 42.32
C PRO A 592 -11.74 5.42 41.49
N ILE A 593 -12.25 6.13 40.55
CA ILE A 593 -11.50 7.15 39.81
C ILE A 593 -11.21 8.23 40.84
N ASP A 594 -10.06 8.13 41.52
CA ASP A 594 -9.53 9.26 42.24
C ASP A 594 -9.17 10.30 41.17
N ASP A 595 -10.00 11.33 41.11
CA ASP A 595 -9.69 12.59 40.45
C ASP A 595 -8.39 13.11 41.08
N ALA A 596 -7.27 12.81 40.46
CA ALA A 596 -6.02 13.45 40.79
C ALA A 596 -6.19 14.94 40.53
N PRO A 597 -5.91 15.82 41.48
CA PRO A 597 -6.03 17.25 41.29
C PRO A 597 -5.17 17.67 40.12
N VAL A 598 -5.79 18.39 39.21
CA VAL A 598 -5.07 19.14 38.17
C VAL A 598 -4.28 20.22 38.91
N ASP A 599 -2.97 20.06 39.01
CA ASP A 599 -2.10 21.15 39.43
C ASP A 599 -2.20 22.26 38.37
N GLU A 600 -3.01 23.26 38.66
CA GLU A 600 -2.87 24.61 38.13
C GLU A 600 -1.61 25.18 38.76
N ASP A 601 -0.55 25.23 38.00
CA ASP A 601 0.56 26.17 38.06
C ASP A 601 1.87 25.52 37.59
N THR A 602 2.20 25.80 36.36
CA THR A 602 3.57 26.22 36.01
C THR A 602 3.62 26.80 34.59
N PRO A 603 4.34 27.91 34.38
CA PRO A 603 4.39 28.67 33.13
C PRO A 603 5.14 27.97 31.99
#